data_cea68acb27378ee8a8375c15bb0c64e3
#
_entry.id   cea68acb27378ee8a8375c15bb0c64e3
#
_cell.length_a   1.000
_cell.length_b   1.000
_cell.length_c   1.000
_cell.angle_alpha   90.00
_cell.angle_beta   90.00
_cell.angle_gamma   90.00
#
_symmetry.space_group_name_H-M   'P 1'
#
loop_
_entity.id
_entity.type
_entity.pdbx_description
1 polymer ?
#
loop_
_entity_poly.entity_id
_entity_poly.type
_entity_poly.pdbx_seq_one_letter_code
_entity_poly.pdbx_strand_id
1 'polypeptide(L)'
;ENDFLTSKLNYENVIGKLNDPQSLDQSSIIKVILPNELDSAIKISKKNNPNLIIAQLEYEQSKKDTKSAKSDFAPSATLSFDRSKTDDLSSTIDEREKDTLKATVTWPFYSGGKNFANLNKNRSLELQKNLLLDNMITKNQTDVASAWSNYQSNKSLLNSVRSQVNAAEIANEGIVAEYNSGSNRTTLEVIQSNSLLLNAQISLADSERNYILSQFNLLKSVGLLNSEYLKIR
;
A
#
# COMPACT_ATOMS: atom_id res chain seq x y z
N GLU A 1 26.65 -7.65 -14.79
CA GLU A 1 26.79 -6.22 -15.12
C GLU A 1 25.45 -5.60 -15.54
N ASN A 2 24.66 -6.23 -16.41
CA ASN A 2 23.36 -5.71 -16.84
C ASN A 2 22.36 -5.54 -15.69
N ASP A 3 22.29 -6.50 -14.77
CA ASP A 3 21.38 -6.43 -13.62
C ASP A 3 21.76 -5.30 -12.65
N PHE A 4 23.04 -5.06 -12.49
CA PHE A 4 23.53 -3.95 -11.68
C PHE A 4 23.17 -2.60 -12.31
N LEU A 5 23.39 -2.45 -13.63
CA LEU A 5 23.02 -1.23 -14.35
C LEU A 5 21.52 -0.96 -14.28
N THR A 6 20.71 -2.00 -14.50
CA THR A 6 19.25 -1.91 -14.39
C THR A 6 18.80 -1.50 -12.98
N SER A 7 19.43 -2.09 -11.95
CA SER A 7 19.12 -1.76 -10.56
C SER A 7 19.51 -0.32 -10.21
N LYS A 8 20.65 0.16 -10.73
CA LYS A 8 21.11 1.54 -10.57
C LYS A 8 20.14 2.53 -11.23
N LEU A 9 19.73 2.26 -12.47
CA LEU A 9 18.76 3.11 -13.17
C LEU A 9 17.40 3.15 -12.47
N ASN A 10 16.92 2.01 -11.95
CA ASN A 10 15.68 1.96 -11.17
C ASN A 10 15.81 2.76 -9.87
N TYR A 11 16.94 2.69 -9.19
CA TYR A 11 17.20 3.50 -7.99
C TYR A 11 17.18 4.99 -8.34
N GLU A 12 17.90 5.40 -9.38
CA GLU A 12 17.98 6.80 -9.82
C GLU A 12 16.61 7.37 -10.23
N ASN A 13 15.76 6.53 -10.81
CA ASN A 13 14.41 6.92 -11.21
C ASN A 13 13.46 7.15 -10.00
N VAL A 14 13.64 6.40 -8.92
CA VAL A 14 12.73 6.43 -7.76
C VAL A 14 13.23 7.37 -6.65
N ILE A 15 14.54 7.37 -6.40
CA ILE A 15 15.14 8.05 -5.24
C ILE A 15 15.95 9.27 -5.67
N GLY A 16 16.58 9.22 -6.85
CA GLY A 16 17.44 10.26 -7.36
C GLY A 16 18.86 9.78 -7.64
N LYS A 17 19.72 10.70 -8.11
CA LYS A 17 21.03 10.39 -8.61
C LYS A 17 21.93 9.69 -7.57
N LEU A 18 22.39 8.51 -7.89
CA LEU A 18 23.32 7.74 -7.06
C LEU A 18 24.76 8.07 -7.45
N ASN A 19 25.49 8.76 -6.58
CA ASN A 19 26.86 9.16 -6.86
C ASN A 19 27.85 7.99 -6.74
N ASP A 20 27.73 7.17 -5.71
CA ASP A 20 28.53 5.97 -5.50
C ASP A 20 27.70 4.86 -4.87
N PRO A 21 27.52 3.72 -5.57
CA PRO A 21 26.82 2.55 -5.01
C PRO A 21 27.48 1.98 -3.76
N GLN A 22 28.80 2.14 -3.60
CA GLN A 22 29.54 1.62 -2.43
C GLN A 22 29.35 2.48 -1.18
N SER A 23 28.86 3.73 -1.34
CA SER A 23 28.52 4.62 -0.23
C SER A 23 27.19 4.31 0.44
N LEU A 24 26.41 3.39 -0.14
CA LEU A 24 25.17 2.93 0.48
C LEU A 24 25.53 2.02 1.66
N ASP A 25 25.25 2.47 2.87
CA ASP A 25 25.32 1.63 4.05
C ASP A 25 24.46 0.37 3.82
N GLN A 26 25.06 -0.80 4.09
CA GLN A 26 24.24 -2.00 4.22
C GLN A 26 23.18 -1.68 5.27
N SER A 27 21.94 -1.63 4.85
CA SER A 27 20.84 -1.30 5.72
C SER A 27 20.95 -2.13 6.98
N SER A 28 21.37 -1.48 8.07
CA SER A 28 21.22 -2.07 9.39
C SER A 28 19.79 -2.54 9.44
N ILE A 29 19.58 -3.84 9.60
CA ILE A 29 18.26 -4.48 9.64
C ILE A 29 17.42 -3.62 10.57
N ILE A 30 16.58 -2.78 10.01
CA ILE A 30 15.64 -2.00 10.79
C ILE A 30 14.90 -3.05 11.59
N LYS A 31 15.01 -3.00 12.92
CA LYS A 31 14.30 -3.94 13.80
C LYS A 31 12.79 -3.65 13.67
N VAL A 32 12.24 -4.18 12.59
CA VAL A 32 10.84 -4.05 12.27
C VAL A 32 10.08 -4.91 13.27
N ILE A 33 9.18 -4.29 14.02
CA ILE A 33 8.27 -5.03 14.91
C ILE A 33 7.20 -5.63 14.03
N LEU A 34 7.29 -6.93 13.76
CA LEU A 34 6.31 -7.68 12.98
C LEU A 34 5.25 -8.28 13.90
N PRO A 35 4.02 -8.48 13.42
CA PRO A 35 3.04 -9.27 14.13
C PRO A 35 3.58 -10.68 14.42
N ASN A 36 3.28 -11.25 15.58
CA ASN A 36 3.79 -12.56 15.97
C ASN A 36 2.97 -13.72 15.38
N GLU A 37 1.72 -13.46 15.02
CA GLU A 37 0.76 -14.44 14.53
C GLU A 37 -0.06 -13.91 13.36
N LEU A 38 -0.51 -14.82 12.48
CA LEU A 38 -1.34 -14.49 11.33
C LEU A 38 -2.63 -13.77 11.73
N ASP A 39 -3.32 -14.26 12.77
CA ASP A 39 -4.57 -13.66 13.23
C ASP A 39 -4.38 -12.22 13.74
N SER A 40 -3.25 -11.98 14.41
CA SER A 40 -2.86 -10.63 14.83
C SER A 40 -2.60 -9.72 13.61
N ALA A 41 -1.89 -10.21 12.60
CA ALA A 41 -1.64 -9.49 11.36
C ALA A 41 -2.95 -9.11 10.64
N ILE A 42 -3.89 -10.04 10.53
CA ILE A 42 -5.21 -9.80 9.95
C ILE A 42 -6.02 -8.77 10.75
N LYS A 43 -6.00 -8.83 12.09
CA LYS A 43 -6.69 -7.85 12.93
C LYS A 43 -6.11 -6.44 12.77
N ILE A 44 -4.80 -6.32 12.70
CA ILE A 44 -4.11 -5.04 12.50
C ILE A 44 -4.42 -4.50 11.10
N SER A 45 -4.39 -5.33 10.06
CA SER A 45 -4.67 -4.92 8.68
C SER A 45 -6.09 -4.36 8.50
N LYS A 46 -7.08 -4.95 9.19
CA LYS A 46 -8.46 -4.45 9.17
C LYS A 46 -8.60 -3.01 9.66
N LYS A 47 -7.70 -2.55 10.51
CA LYS A 47 -7.72 -1.19 11.06
C LYS A 47 -6.83 -0.21 10.29
N ASN A 48 -5.74 -0.70 9.73
CA ASN A 48 -4.66 0.17 9.23
C ASN A 48 -4.49 0.10 7.71
N ASN A 49 -5.05 -0.91 7.02
CA ASN A 49 -4.87 -1.01 5.58
C ASN A 49 -5.61 0.11 4.85
N PRO A 50 -4.91 1.02 4.15
CA PRO A 50 -5.52 2.19 3.51
C PRO A 50 -6.59 1.82 2.48
N ASN A 51 -6.37 0.74 1.72
CA ASN A 51 -7.33 0.29 0.70
C ASN A 51 -8.66 -0.15 1.33
N LEU A 52 -8.60 -0.79 2.49
CA LEU A 52 -9.80 -1.20 3.22
C LEU A 52 -10.53 0.00 3.82
N ILE A 53 -9.78 0.96 4.37
CA ILE A 53 -10.34 2.22 4.89
C ILE A 53 -11.04 3.00 3.77
N ILE A 54 -10.43 3.10 2.58
CA ILE A 54 -11.04 3.74 1.41
C ILE A 54 -12.35 3.04 1.04
N ALA A 55 -12.36 1.71 0.94
CA ALA A 55 -13.58 0.97 0.62
C ALA A 55 -14.70 1.17 1.66
N GLN A 56 -14.36 1.26 2.95
CA GLN A 56 -15.32 1.59 4.02
C GLN A 56 -15.90 2.99 3.85
N LEU A 57 -15.04 3.99 3.60
CA LEU A 57 -15.48 5.38 3.39
C LEU A 57 -16.36 5.53 2.15
N GLU A 58 -16.03 4.83 1.05
CA GLU A 58 -16.86 4.82 -0.16
C GLU A 58 -18.23 4.20 0.08
N TYR A 59 -18.31 3.13 0.87
CA TYR A 59 -19.59 2.55 1.27
C TYR A 59 -20.38 3.51 2.17
N GLU A 60 -19.75 4.15 3.14
CA GLU A 60 -20.40 5.15 3.97
C GLU A 60 -20.89 6.36 3.17
N GLN A 61 -20.12 6.82 2.18
CA GLN A 61 -20.53 7.86 1.26
C GLN A 61 -21.79 7.45 0.51
N SER A 62 -21.83 6.25 -0.08
CA SER A 62 -23.00 5.76 -0.82
C SER A 62 -24.27 5.68 0.04
N LYS A 63 -24.15 5.36 1.35
CA LYS A 63 -25.24 5.46 2.31
C LYS A 63 -25.75 6.90 2.46
N LYS A 64 -24.84 7.87 2.53
CA LYS A 64 -25.21 9.29 2.62
C LYS A 64 -25.87 9.77 1.35
N ASP A 65 -25.38 9.31 0.18
CA ASP A 65 -25.98 9.63 -1.13
C ASP A 65 -27.40 9.06 -1.24
N THR A 66 -27.63 7.83 -0.76
CA THR A 66 -28.99 7.25 -0.66
C THR A 66 -29.87 8.07 0.29
N LYS A 67 -29.33 8.54 1.41
CA LYS A 67 -30.07 9.41 2.34
C LYS A 67 -30.39 10.77 1.70
N SER A 68 -29.43 11.34 0.95
CA SER A 68 -29.64 12.57 0.18
C SER A 68 -30.75 12.41 -0.85
N ALA A 69 -30.72 11.31 -1.64
CA ALA A 69 -31.80 11.01 -2.60
C ALA A 69 -33.18 10.81 -1.96
N LYS A 70 -33.23 10.36 -0.69
CA LYS A 70 -34.47 10.32 0.08
C LYS A 70 -34.95 11.72 0.45
N SER A 71 -34.06 12.68 0.70
CA SER A 71 -34.45 14.07 1.02
C SER A 71 -35.08 14.82 -0.15
N ASP A 72 -34.88 14.35 -1.39
CA ASP A 72 -35.56 14.92 -2.58
C ASP A 72 -37.09 14.80 -2.54
N PHE A 73 -37.63 14.00 -1.63
CA PHE A 73 -39.10 13.90 -1.39
C PHE A 73 -39.60 14.86 -0.30
N ALA A 74 -38.68 15.48 0.44
CA ALA A 74 -39.03 16.42 1.52
C ALA A 74 -39.18 17.85 0.98
N PRO A 75 -39.96 18.71 1.66
CA PRO A 75 -39.96 20.14 1.35
C PRO A 75 -38.61 20.78 1.66
N SER A 76 -38.16 21.67 0.77
CA SER A 76 -36.98 22.51 0.96
C SER A 76 -37.39 23.95 1.26
N ALA A 77 -36.72 24.61 2.19
CA ALA A 77 -36.90 26.01 2.50
C ALA A 77 -35.62 26.80 2.20
N THR A 78 -35.75 27.87 1.43
CA THR A 78 -34.64 28.76 1.08
C THR A 78 -34.96 30.17 1.54
N LEU A 79 -34.02 30.78 2.26
CA LEU A 79 -34.08 32.20 2.62
C LEU A 79 -33.00 32.93 1.83
N SER A 80 -33.37 33.93 1.04
CA SER A 80 -32.44 34.80 0.33
C SER A 80 -32.63 36.25 0.75
N PHE A 81 -31.53 36.96 0.86
CA PHE A 81 -31.46 38.39 1.04
C PHE A 81 -30.64 38.97 -0.11
N ASP A 82 -31.29 39.79 -0.93
CA ASP A 82 -30.68 40.43 -2.07
C ASP A 82 -30.69 41.94 -1.85
N ARG A 83 -29.53 42.57 -1.89
CA ARG A 83 -29.37 44.03 -1.91
C ARG A 83 -28.84 44.43 -3.27
N SER A 84 -29.60 45.26 -3.98
CA SER A 84 -29.18 45.84 -5.25
C SER A 84 -29.18 47.36 -5.17
N LYS A 85 -28.12 47.98 -5.68
CA LYS A 85 -28.01 49.42 -5.92
C LYS A 85 -27.82 49.60 -7.42
N THR A 86 -28.62 50.48 -7.99
CA THR A 86 -28.52 50.81 -9.42
C THR A 86 -28.46 52.33 -9.52
N ASP A 87 -27.43 52.85 -10.15
CA ASP A 87 -27.18 54.26 -10.44
C ASP A 87 -27.59 54.53 -11.90
N ASP A 88 -28.08 55.76 -12.20
CA ASP A 88 -28.48 56.23 -13.55
C ASP A 88 -29.56 55.38 -14.22
N LEU A 89 -30.61 55.00 -13.49
CA LEU A 89 -31.65 54.12 -14.02
C LEU A 89 -32.51 54.79 -15.10
N SER A 90 -32.78 56.08 -14.97
CA SER A 90 -33.51 56.90 -15.97
C SER A 90 -33.31 58.39 -15.70
N SER A 91 -33.69 59.29 -16.66
CA SER A 91 -33.61 60.74 -16.54
C SER A 91 -34.34 61.33 -15.32
N THR A 92 -35.14 60.55 -14.60
CA THR A 92 -35.90 60.95 -13.40
C THR A 92 -35.55 60.21 -12.14
N ILE A 93 -34.69 59.14 -12.23
CA ILE A 93 -34.27 58.32 -11.09
C ILE A 93 -32.78 58.15 -11.16
N ASP A 94 -32.07 58.90 -10.32
CA ASP A 94 -30.59 58.95 -10.24
C ASP A 94 -30.05 57.72 -9.53
N GLU A 95 -30.66 57.25 -8.46
CA GLU A 95 -30.23 56.13 -7.66
C GLU A 95 -31.41 55.30 -7.17
N ARG A 96 -31.26 53.99 -7.20
CA ARG A 96 -32.25 53.04 -6.67
C ARG A 96 -31.56 52.02 -5.80
N GLU A 97 -31.86 52.04 -4.52
CA GLU A 97 -31.53 50.96 -3.57
C GLU A 97 -32.73 50.06 -3.37
N LYS A 98 -32.52 48.76 -3.41
CA LYS A 98 -33.54 47.76 -3.20
C LYS A 98 -33.02 46.64 -2.31
N ASP A 99 -33.62 46.49 -1.14
CA ASP A 99 -33.40 45.36 -0.26
C ASP A 99 -34.61 44.41 -0.35
N THR A 100 -34.31 43.15 -0.66
CA THR A 100 -35.34 42.12 -0.83
C THR A 100 -35.01 40.92 0.06
N LEU A 101 -35.86 40.64 1.03
CA LEU A 101 -35.84 39.41 1.82
C LEU A 101 -36.93 38.47 1.27
N LYS A 102 -36.53 37.29 0.83
CA LYS A 102 -37.41 36.28 0.24
C LYS A 102 -37.26 34.95 0.94
N ALA A 103 -38.38 34.41 1.46
CA ALA A 103 -38.47 33.06 1.96
C ALA A 103 -39.28 32.22 0.96
N THR A 104 -38.73 31.12 0.49
CA THR A 104 -39.40 30.23 -0.47
C THR A 104 -39.41 28.81 0.08
N VAL A 105 -40.58 28.18 0.14
CA VAL A 105 -40.74 26.76 0.47
C VAL A 105 -41.20 26.03 -0.78
N THR A 106 -40.44 24.99 -1.18
CA THR A 106 -40.76 24.19 -2.37
C THR A 106 -40.90 22.72 -1.94
N TRP A 107 -42.05 22.12 -2.29
CA TRP A 107 -42.33 20.71 -2.04
C TRP A 107 -42.61 19.97 -3.34
N PRO A 108 -41.69 19.12 -3.83
CA PRO A 108 -41.87 18.39 -5.07
C PRO A 108 -42.68 17.10 -4.83
N PHE A 109 -43.98 17.21 -4.62
CA PHE A 109 -44.87 16.05 -4.35
C PHE A 109 -45.07 15.13 -5.58
N TYR A 110 -44.79 15.62 -6.80
CA TYR A 110 -44.77 14.83 -8.03
C TYR A 110 -43.70 15.33 -9.00
N SER A 111 -42.77 14.45 -9.37
CA SER A 111 -41.63 14.76 -10.25
C SER A 111 -41.55 13.83 -11.48
N GLY A 112 -42.68 13.27 -11.92
CA GLY A 112 -42.72 12.36 -13.09
C GLY A 112 -41.89 11.08 -12.91
N GLY A 113 -41.74 10.59 -11.67
CA GLY A 113 -40.95 9.39 -11.36
C GLY A 113 -39.43 9.61 -11.19
N LYS A 114 -38.92 10.84 -11.47
CA LYS A 114 -37.50 11.16 -11.39
C LYS A 114 -36.90 10.84 -10.01
N ASN A 115 -37.56 11.25 -8.92
CA ASN A 115 -37.05 11.05 -7.56
C ASN A 115 -37.02 9.57 -7.20
N PHE A 116 -37.99 8.76 -7.62
CA PHE A 116 -37.98 7.31 -7.44
C PHE A 116 -36.84 6.65 -8.21
N ALA A 117 -36.62 7.02 -9.47
CA ALA A 117 -35.54 6.49 -10.27
C ALA A 117 -34.19 6.86 -9.66
N ASN A 118 -34.01 8.11 -9.19
CA ASN A 118 -32.79 8.54 -8.51
C ASN A 118 -32.56 7.79 -7.20
N LEU A 119 -33.60 7.60 -6.38
CA LEU A 119 -33.48 6.80 -5.15
C LEU A 119 -33.11 5.35 -5.43
N ASN A 120 -33.74 4.70 -6.42
CA ASN A 120 -33.41 3.32 -6.77
C ASN A 120 -32.01 3.18 -7.33
N LYS A 121 -31.55 4.14 -8.13
CA LYS A 121 -30.14 4.22 -8.59
C LYS A 121 -29.19 4.26 -7.39
N ASN A 122 -29.41 5.16 -6.43
CA ASN A 122 -28.53 5.30 -5.26
C ASN A 122 -28.55 4.05 -4.36
N ARG A 123 -29.71 3.39 -4.21
CA ARG A 123 -29.79 2.09 -3.50
C ARG A 123 -28.98 1.00 -4.20
N SER A 124 -29.02 0.95 -5.53
CA SER A 124 -28.23 -0.02 -6.30
C SER A 124 -26.74 0.26 -6.17
N LEU A 125 -26.32 1.55 -6.18
CA LEU A 125 -24.93 1.96 -5.93
C LEU A 125 -24.48 1.63 -4.51
N GLU A 126 -25.33 1.84 -3.50
CA GLU A 126 -25.04 1.46 -2.11
C GLU A 126 -24.82 -0.05 -1.98
N LEU A 127 -25.67 -0.87 -2.61
CA LEU A 127 -25.48 -2.32 -2.65
C LEU A 127 -24.17 -2.70 -3.35
N GLN A 128 -23.88 -2.08 -4.49
CA GLN A 128 -22.61 -2.30 -5.20
C GLN A 128 -21.40 -1.99 -4.32
N LYS A 129 -21.40 -0.85 -3.61
CA LYS A 129 -20.29 -0.45 -2.71
C LYS A 129 -20.18 -1.39 -1.51
N ASN A 130 -21.29 -1.90 -0.99
CA ASN A 130 -21.26 -2.93 0.07
C ASN A 130 -20.57 -4.22 -0.42
N LEU A 131 -20.96 -4.71 -1.59
CA LEU A 131 -20.32 -5.91 -2.18
C LEU A 131 -18.84 -5.72 -2.49
N LEU A 132 -18.46 -4.51 -2.93
CA LEU A 132 -17.04 -4.17 -3.15
C LEU A 132 -16.26 -4.13 -1.82
N LEU A 133 -16.86 -3.64 -0.74
CA LEU A 133 -16.27 -3.67 0.59
C LEU A 133 -16.05 -5.11 1.07
N ASP A 134 -17.05 -6.00 0.94
CA ASP A 134 -16.93 -7.40 1.31
C ASP A 134 -15.83 -8.11 0.52
N ASN A 135 -15.76 -7.84 -0.80
CA ASN A 135 -14.67 -8.35 -1.64
C ASN A 135 -13.30 -7.82 -1.19
N MET A 136 -13.20 -6.53 -0.83
CA MET A 136 -11.96 -5.94 -0.36
C MET A 136 -11.53 -6.53 0.99
N ILE A 137 -12.46 -6.83 1.89
CA ILE A 137 -12.18 -7.52 3.17
C ILE A 137 -11.57 -8.90 2.90
N THR A 138 -12.20 -9.69 2.02
CA THR A 138 -11.73 -11.04 1.67
C THR A 138 -10.36 -10.98 0.99
N LYS A 139 -10.18 -10.06 0.04
CA LYS A 139 -8.91 -9.84 -0.64
C LYS A 139 -7.80 -9.46 0.34
N ASN A 140 -8.07 -8.51 1.25
CA ASN A 140 -7.10 -8.11 2.26
C ASN A 140 -6.67 -9.28 3.15
N GLN A 141 -7.60 -10.15 3.56
CA GLN A 141 -7.26 -11.35 4.33
C GLN A 141 -6.34 -12.29 3.56
N THR A 142 -6.63 -12.51 2.27
CA THR A 142 -5.80 -13.35 1.39
C THR A 142 -4.43 -12.74 1.17
N ASP A 143 -4.34 -11.43 0.92
CA ASP A 143 -3.09 -10.72 0.70
C ASP A 143 -2.19 -10.77 1.95
N VAL A 144 -2.76 -10.57 3.14
CA VAL A 144 -2.03 -10.69 4.42
C VAL A 144 -1.57 -12.11 4.67
N ALA A 145 -2.43 -13.12 4.42
CA ALA A 145 -2.07 -14.53 4.60
C ALA A 145 -0.93 -14.95 3.65
N SER A 146 -0.99 -14.49 2.39
CA SER A 146 0.06 -14.74 1.39
C SER A 146 1.38 -14.07 1.78
N ALA A 147 1.34 -12.80 2.20
CA ALA A 147 2.53 -12.07 2.66
C ALA A 147 3.14 -12.71 3.92
N TRP A 148 2.30 -13.17 4.85
CA TRP A 148 2.74 -13.90 6.05
C TRP A 148 3.42 -15.22 5.69
N SER A 149 2.81 -16.03 4.81
CA SER A 149 3.38 -17.29 4.34
C SER A 149 4.73 -17.07 3.65
N ASN A 150 4.82 -16.06 2.77
CA ASN A 150 6.06 -15.69 2.10
C ASN A 150 7.14 -15.24 3.09
N TYR A 151 6.80 -14.47 4.12
CA TYR A 151 7.73 -14.10 5.18
C TYR A 151 8.27 -15.31 5.92
N GLN A 152 7.41 -16.25 6.34
CA GLN A 152 7.82 -17.46 7.03
C GLN A 152 8.71 -18.37 6.16
N SER A 153 8.36 -18.51 4.87
CA SER A 153 9.14 -19.28 3.91
C SER A 153 10.53 -18.68 3.70
N ASN A 154 10.64 -17.37 3.50
CA ASN A 154 11.93 -16.70 3.34
C ASN A 154 12.79 -16.74 4.62
N LYS A 155 12.16 -16.67 5.80
CA LYS A 155 12.84 -16.84 7.08
C LYS A 155 13.47 -18.23 7.20
N SER A 156 12.71 -19.28 6.85
CA SER A 156 13.18 -20.66 6.89
C SER A 156 14.25 -20.91 5.84
N LEU A 157 14.07 -20.38 4.64
CA LEU A 157 15.05 -20.48 3.56
C LEU A 157 16.38 -19.84 3.95
N LEU A 158 16.36 -18.63 4.52
CA LEU A 158 17.55 -17.93 4.99
C LEU A 158 18.36 -18.78 6.00
N ASN A 159 17.66 -19.40 6.97
CA ASN A 159 18.31 -20.26 7.94
C ASN A 159 18.96 -21.50 7.28
N SER A 160 18.27 -22.10 6.30
CA SER A 160 18.80 -23.26 5.54
C SER A 160 20.02 -22.88 4.70
N VAL A 161 19.97 -21.75 4.01
CA VAL A 161 21.08 -21.27 3.18
C VAL A 161 22.29 -20.87 4.04
N ARG A 162 22.08 -20.28 5.23
CA ARG A 162 23.18 -20.02 6.18
C ARG A 162 23.89 -21.30 6.59
N SER A 163 23.13 -22.36 6.87
CA SER A 163 23.71 -23.68 7.17
C SER A 163 24.44 -24.26 5.97
N GLN A 164 23.93 -24.06 4.76
CA GLN A 164 24.60 -24.49 3.51
C GLN A 164 25.93 -23.77 3.30
N VAL A 165 26.00 -22.45 3.53
CA VAL A 165 27.25 -21.68 3.42
C VAL A 165 28.26 -22.20 4.42
N ASN A 166 27.91 -22.38 5.69
CA ASN A 166 28.78 -22.91 6.71
C ASN A 166 29.33 -24.31 6.35
N ALA A 167 28.48 -25.19 5.83
CA ALA A 167 28.94 -26.51 5.36
C ALA A 167 29.89 -26.42 4.16
N ALA A 168 29.63 -25.51 3.21
CA ALA A 168 30.49 -25.30 2.04
C ALA A 168 31.86 -24.69 2.45
N GLU A 169 31.87 -23.79 3.43
CA GLU A 169 33.13 -23.21 4.00
C GLU A 169 33.97 -24.31 4.62
N ILE A 170 33.42 -25.11 5.52
CA ILE A 170 34.17 -26.22 6.19
C ILE A 170 34.68 -27.22 5.14
N ALA A 171 33.84 -27.57 4.15
CA ALA A 171 34.25 -28.49 3.09
C ALA A 171 35.41 -27.92 2.22
N ASN A 172 35.30 -26.62 1.87
CA ASN A 172 36.31 -25.94 1.09
C ASN A 172 37.62 -25.83 1.85
N GLU A 173 37.59 -25.43 3.12
CA GLU A 173 38.79 -25.38 3.98
C GLU A 173 39.46 -26.76 4.08
N GLY A 174 38.69 -27.84 4.25
CA GLY A 174 39.22 -29.20 4.29
C GLY A 174 39.90 -29.61 3.00
N ILE A 175 39.29 -29.37 1.83
CA ILE A 175 39.83 -29.70 0.51
C ILE A 175 41.11 -28.88 0.25
N VAL A 176 41.15 -27.60 0.57
CA VAL A 176 42.33 -26.75 0.42
C VAL A 176 43.47 -27.19 1.35
N ALA A 177 43.16 -27.55 2.60
CA ALA A 177 44.15 -28.05 3.54
C ALA A 177 44.73 -29.37 3.07
N GLU A 178 43.92 -30.33 2.61
CA GLU A 178 44.40 -31.61 2.05
C GLU A 178 45.27 -31.41 0.79
N TYR A 179 44.87 -30.51 -0.10
CA TYR A 179 45.64 -30.16 -1.31
C TYR A 179 47.03 -29.60 -0.92
N ASN A 180 47.08 -28.67 0.02
CA ASN A 180 48.33 -28.05 0.47
C ASN A 180 49.24 -29.01 1.24
N SER A 181 48.71 -30.04 1.87
CA SER A 181 49.47 -31.07 2.57
C SER A 181 50.09 -32.14 1.65
N GLY A 182 49.88 -32.03 0.34
CA GLY A 182 50.40 -32.98 -0.63
C GLY A 182 49.61 -34.29 -0.72
N SER A 183 48.38 -34.29 -0.25
CA SER A 183 47.40 -35.37 -0.39
C SER A 183 47.02 -35.57 -1.85
N ASN A 184 46.37 -36.70 -2.19
CA ASN A 184 45.91 -37.01 -3.56
C ASN A 184 44.79 -36.12 -4.11
N ARG A 185 44.62 -34.91 -3.58
CA ARG A 185 43.65 -33.94 -4.08
C ARG A 185 44.16 -33.24 -5.33
N THR A 186 43.25 -33.03 -6.28
CA THR A 186 43.55 -32.37 -7.55
C THR A 186 43.23 -30.89 -7.51
N THR A 187 43.91 -30.08 -8.31
CA THR A 187 43.55 -28.66 -8.52
C THR A 187 42.12 -28.48 -8.97
N LEU A 188 41.57 -29.43 -9.72
CA LEU A 188 40.18 -29.42 -10.15
C LEU A 188 39.21 -29.47 -8.96
N GLU A 189 39.47 -30.31 -7.96
CA GLU A 189 38.63 -30.42 -6.77
C GLU A 189 38.68 -29.12 -5.94
N VAL A 190 39.81 -28.45 -5.86
CA VAL A 190 39.92 -27.14 -5.21
C VAL A 190 39.09 -26.09 -5.95
N ILE A 191 39.16 -26.03 -7.29
CA ILE A 191 38.38 -25.10 -8.10
C ILE A 191 36.87 -25.39 -7.95
N GLN A 192 36.48 -26.66 -7.97
CA GLN A 192 35.06 -27.05 -7.78
C GLN A 192 34.56 -26.67 -6.39
N SER A 193 35.33 -26.88 -5.34
CA SER A 193 34.98 -26.52 -3.98
C SER A 193 34.84 -25.01 -3.80
N ASN A 194 35.78 -24.23 -4.35
CA ASN A 194 35.68 -22.77 -4.36
C ASN A 194 34.44 -22.28 -5.11
N SER A 195 34.08 -22.90 -6.25
CA SER A 195 32.90 -22.55 -7.01
C SER A 195 31.61 -22.88 -6.24
N LEU A 196 31.59 -23.99 -5.50
CA LEU A 196 30.45 -24.36 -4.66
C LEU A 196 30.25 -23.37 -3.51
N LEU A 197 31.33 -22.99 -2.85
CA LEU A 197 31.33 -21.99 -1.79
C LEU A 197 30.82 -20.63 -2.31
N LEU A 198 31.35 -20.17 -3.45
CA LEU A 198 30.93 -18.93 -4.07
C LEU A 198 29.43 -18.94 -4.40
N ASN A 199 28.92 -20.02 -4.99
CA ASN A 199 27.51 -20.18 -5.29
C ASN A 199 26.62 -20.16 -4.02
N ALA A 200 27.09 -20.78 -2.94
CA ALA A 200 26.40 -20.75 -1.66
C ALA A 200 26.35 -19.31 -1.06
N GLN A 201 27.44 -18.57 -1.16
CA GLN A 201 27.50 -17.17 -0.71
C GLN A 201 26.61 -16.24 -1.53
N ILE A 202 26.54 -16.42 -2.85
CA ILE A 202 25.59 -15.70 -3.72
C ILE A 202 24.14 -16.01 -3.29
N SER A 203 23.82 -17.28 -3.06
CA SER A 203 22.50 -17.72 -2.60
C SER A 203 22.14 -17.12 -1.23
N LEU A 204 23.13 -16.93 -0.35
CA LEU A 204 22.94 -16.28 0.93
C LEU A 204 22.55 -14.80 0.76
N ALA A 205 23.29 -14.07 -0.07
CA ALA A 205 22.98 -12.65 -0.34
C ALA A 205 21.57 -12.47 -0.91
N ASP A 206 21.16 -13.33 -1.84
CA ASP A 206 19.82 -13.34 -2.40
C ASP A 206 18.75 -13.67 -1.34
N SER A 207 19.01 -14.64 -0.48
CA SER A 207 18.09 -15.02 0.61
C SER A 207 17.94 -13.92 1.64
N GLU A 208 19.02 -13.23 2.00
CA GLU A 208 18.99 -12.08 2.92
C GLU A 208 18.17 -10.92 2.35
N ARG A 209 18.40 -10.59 1.08
CA ARG A 209 17.61 -9.59 0.38
C ARG A 209 16.11 -9.97 0.34
N ASN A 210 15.79 -11.20 -0.03
CA ASN A 210 14.40 -11.67 -0.14
C ASN A 210 13.70 -11.71 1.23
N TYR A 211 14.44 -12.06 2.29
CA TYR A 211 13.92 -12.00 3.65
C TYR A 211 13.54 -10.57 4.05
N ILE A 212 14.43 -9.59 3.82
CA ILE A 212 14.16 -8.17 4.09
C ILE A 212 12.94 -7.69 3.29
N LEU A 213 12.89 -7.98 1.98
CA LEU A 213 11.76 -7.60 1.14
C LEU A 213 10.44 -8.22 1.62
N SER A 214 10.47 -9.47 2.09
CA SER A 214 9.28 -10.13 2.62
C SER A 214 8.74 -9.48 3.90
N GLN A 215 9.61 -8.93 4.75
CA GLN A 215 9.21 -8.15 5.93
C GLN A 215 8.50 -6.86 5.52
N PHE A 216 9.04 -6.11 4.56
CA PHE A 216 8.40 -4.89 4.07
C PHE A 216 7.08 -5.18 3.34
N ASN A 217 7.00 -6.27 2.59
CA ASN A 217 5.77 -6.70 1.94
C ASN A 217 4.69 -7.07 2.96
N LEU A 218 5.06 -7.72 4.06
CA LEU A 218 4.14 -8.00 5.16
C LEU A 218 3.65 -6.69 5.80
N LEU A 219 4.54 -5.75 6.11
CA LEU A 219 4.15 -4.44 6.65
C LEU A 219 3.23 -3.67 5.70
N LYS A 220 3.51 -3.72 4.41
CA LYS A 220 2.65 -3.11 3.37
C LYS A 220 1.26 -3.73 3.38
N SER A 221 1.15 -5.07 3.42
CA SER A 221 -0.14 -5.76 3.43
C SER A 221 -0.96 -5.48 4.69
N VAL A 222 -0.28 -5.31 5.83
CA VAL A 222 -0.91 -4.97 7.12
C VAL A 222 -1.23 -3.47 7.23
N GLY A 223 -0.65 -2.62 6.37
CA GLY A 223 -0.85 -1.16 6.41
C GLY A 223 0.01 -0.42 7.43
N LEU A 224 1.11 -1.04 7.86
CA LEU A 224 2.07 -0.45 8.81
C LEU A 224 3.33 0.10 8.14
N LEU A 225 3.42 0.05 6.81
CA LEU A 225 4.56 0.59 6.06
C LEU A 225 4.45 2.11 5.95
N ASN A 226 4.80 2.83 7.00
CA ASN A 226 4.87 4.29 7.04
C ASN A 226 6.14 4.75 7.75
N SER A 227 6.54 6.02 7.54
CA SER A 227 7.76 6.59 8.11
C SER A 227 7.73 6.65 9.64
N GLU A 228 6.56 6.84 10.22
CA GLU A 228 6.37 6.91 11.67
C GLU A 228 6.63 5.54 12.33
N TYR A 229 6.09 4.46 11.76
CA TYR A 229 6.29 3.11 12.28
C TYR A 229 7.73 2.63 12.09
N LEU A 230 8.35 2.97 10.96
CA LEU A 230 9.75 2.64 10.67
C LEU A 230 10.74 3.55 11.42
N LYS A 231 10.26 4.59 12.11
CA LYS A 231 11.09 5.60 12.80
C LYS A 231 12.16 6.23 11.89
N ILE A 232 11.87 6.34 10.61
CA ILE A 232 12.71 7.01 9.62
C ILE A 232 12.30 8.50 9.65
N ARG A 233 13.26 9.36 9.99
CA ARG A 233 13.09 10.82 9.91
C ARG A 233 13.49 11.33 8.54
#